data_d916812907ce4bf54bacffbac7e39635
#
_entry.id   d916812907ce4bf54bacffbac7e39635
#
_cell.length_a   1.000
_cell.length_b   1.000
_cell.length_c   1.000
_cell.angle_alpha   90.00
_cell.angle_beta   90.00
_cell.angle_gamma   90.00
#
_symmetry.space_group_name_H-M   'P 1'
#
loop_
_entity.id
_entity.type
_entity.pdbx_description
1 polymer ?
#
loop_
_entity_poly.entity_id
_entity_poly.type
_entity_poly.pdbx_seq_one_letter_code
_entity_poly.pdbx_strand_id
1 'polypeptide(L)'
;MTVLLGMLLREVKKAGKIYMLNGITDDVSKALTRNNFLPYFLGGTTLTDNYNNTIQFYCGDARDDSSLNKYLDEQVFRNNHWNDVTSNQQEQEKISSAIHELALNVSEHSTVNEVLCCGQYYPTLHKLSFALADNGISIPANITTNKHLFDVSPDSNLINWATLRGTSTKAEPASGLGLYSIKSKLTSSGGLTIISRNGYWRKASNIENGAVTMFDLDNSPLKGTFIHFSLDMNTQVTNNVNNTNPQSIFF
;
A
#
# COMPACT_ATOMS: atom_id res chain seq x y z
N MET A 1 0.78 6.80 -6.59
CA MET A 1 1.77 7.71 -7.23
C MET A 1 2.30 8.75 -6.24
N THR A 2 1.46 9.49 -5.49
CA THR A 2 1.87 10.55 -4.53
C THR A 2 2.94 10.08 -3.53
N VAL A 3 2.78 8.89 -2.93
CA VAL A 3 3.74 8.35 -1.95
C VAL A 3 5.11 8.07 -2.58
N LEU A 4 5.17 7.50 -3.79
CA LEU A 4 6.44 7.30 -4.52
C LEU A 4 7.16 8.63 -4.80
N LEU A 5 6.43 9.65 -5.25
CA LEU A 5 6.99 10.99 -5.42
C LEU A 5 7.49 11.54 -4.09
N GLY A 6 6.76 11.32 -3.01
CA GLY A 6 7.17 11.70 -1.65
C GLY A 6 8.49 11.05 -1.22
N MET A 7 8.67 9.75 -1.47
CA MET A 7 9.94 9.05 -1.21
C MET A 7 11.10 9.73 -1.95
N LEU A 8 10.94 10.00 -3.25
CA LEU A 8 11.98 10.66 -4.08
C LEU A 8 12.31 12.06 -3.55
N LEU A 9 11.30 12.89 -3.25
CA LEU A 9 11.52 14.24 -2.74
C LEU A 9 12.20 14.23 -1.37
N ARG A 10 11.89 13.25 -0.51
CA ARG A 10 12.58 13.07 0.77
C ARG A 10 14.06 12.73 0.58
N GLU A 11 14.40 11.83 -0.34
CA GLU A 11 15.81 11.51 -0.64
C GLU A 11 16.56 12.70 -1.24
N VAL A 12 15.95 13.46 -2.16
CA VAL A 12 16.53 14.70 -2.70
C VAL A 12 16.79 15.72 -1.59
N LYS A 13 15.84 15.90 -0.67
CA LYS A 13 15.97 16.80 0.48
C LYS A 13 17.06 16.35 1.45
N LYS A 14 17.15 15.05 1.77
CA LYS A 14 18.22 14.47 2.60
C LYS A 14 19.60 14.66 1.99
N ALA A 15 19.70 14.64 0.66
CA ALA A 15 20.93 14.93 -0.07
C ALA A 15 21.29 16.43 -0.13
N GLY A 16 20.55 17.31 0.55
CA GLY A 16 20.76 18.76 0.56
C GLY A 16 20.46 19.44 -0.78
N LYS A 17 19.75 18.77 -1.70
CA LYS A 17 19.43 19.28 -3.02
C LYS A 17 18.08 20.02 -3.02
N ILE A 18 17.98 21.00 -3.92
CA ILE A 18 16.74 21.72 -4.20
C ILE A 18 16.02 21.02 -5.36
N TYR A 19 14.71 20.95 -5.30
CA TYR A 19 13.86 20.42 -6.35
C TYR A 19 12.82 21.45 -6.76
N MET A 20 12.37 21.35 -8.00
CA MET A 20 11.28 22.14 -8.55
C MET A 20 10.31 21.20 -9.26
N LEU A 21 9.01 21.34 -8.99
CA LEU A 21 7.95 20.58 -9.63
C LEU A 21 7.35 21.44 -10.75
N ASN A 22 7.66 21.11 -12.00
CA ASN A 22 7.17 21.79 -13.20
C ASN A 22 6.19 20.92 -14.00
N GLY A 23 5.34 21.56 -14.79
CA GLY A 23 4.42 20.87 -15.71
C GLY A 23 3.26 20.18 -15.02
N ILE A 24 2.95 20.54 -13.78
CA ILE A 24 1.76 20.01 -13.07
C ILE A 24 0.54 20.75 -13.60
N THR A 25 -0.46 20.01 -14.09
CA THR A 25 -1.76 20.59 -14.50
C THR A 25 -2.54 21.09 -13.27
N ASP A 26 -3.45 22.03 -13.48
CA ASP A 26 -4.25 22.63 -12.40
C ASP A 26 -5.01 21.57 -11.59
N ASP A 27 -5.58 20.55 -12.23
CA ASP A 27 -6.33 19.50 -11.54
C ASP A 27 -5.43 18.63 -10.66
N VAL A 28 -4.23 18.27 -11.16
CA VAL A 28 -3.25 17.53 -10.38
C VAL A 28 -2.73 18.40 -9.23
N SER A 29 -2.46 19.69 -9.47
CA SER A 29 -2.04 20.65 -8.44
C SER A 29 -3.09 20.76 -7.34
N LYS A 30 -4.38 20.91 -7.69
CA LYS A 30 -5.49 20.96 -6.72
C LYS A 30 -5.59 19.66 -5.91
N ALA A 31 -5.46 18.50 -6.55
CA ALA A 31 -5.50 17.20 -5.86
C ALA A 31 -4.33 17.04 -4.88
N LEU A 32 -3.11 17.39 -5.30
CA LEU A 32 -1.90 17.34 -4.45
C LEU A 32 -1.92 18.40 -3.34
N THR A 33 -2.61 19.52 -3.51
CA THR A 33 -2.81 20.51 -2.45
C THR A 33 -3.86 20.03 -1.45
N ARG A 34 -4.96 19.44 -1.95
CA ARG A 34 -6.04 18.92 -1.08
C ARG A 34 -5.56 17.76 -0.21
N ASN A 35 -4.73 16.87 -0.75
CA ASN A 35 -4.18 15.76 0.02
C ASN A 35 -2.95 16.14 0.87
N ASN A 36 -2.69 17.42 1.06
CA ASN A 36 -1.57 17.95 1.85
C ASN A 36 -0.16 17.65 1.31
N PHE A 37 -0.02 17.11 0.11
CA PHE A 37 1.30 16.78 -0.45
C PHE A 37 2.11 18.04 -0.80
N LEU A 38 1.55 18.94 -1.62
CA LEU A 38 2.24 20.18 -1.96
C LEU A 38 2.49 21.07 -0.75
N PRO A 39 1.51 21.30 0.16
CA PRO A 39 1.77 22.03 1.41
C PRO A 39 2.89 21.45 2.25
N TYR A 40 2.97 20.11 2.38
CA TYR A 40 4.03 19.45 3.13
C TYR A 40 5.44 19.70 2.55
N PHE A 41 5.59 19.65 1.22
CA PHE A 41 6.90 19.78 0.56
C PHE A 41 7.29 21.20 0.19
N LEU A 42 6.32 22.03 -0.18
CA LEU A 42 6.55 23.38 -0.71
C LEU A 42 6.06 24.49 0.23
N GLY A 43 5.36 24.14 1.29
CA GLY A 43 4.69 25.11 2.16
C GLY A 43 3.31 25.52 1.61
N GLY A 44 2.58 26.30 2.42
CA GLY A 44 1.23 26.76 2.10
C GLY A 44 0.16 26.05 2.92
N THR A 45 -1.09 26.20 2.50
CA THR A 45 -2.27 25.64 3.16
C THR A 45 -2.96 24.59 2.28
N THR A 46 -3.57 23.58 2.91
CA THR A 46 -4.39 22.59 2.22
C THR A 46 -5.68 23.19 1.69
N LEU A 47 -6.17 22.65 0.59
CA LEU A 47 -7.53 22.94 0.10
C LEU A 47 -8.56 22.12 0.90
N THR A 48 -9.75 22.69 1.06
CA THR A 48 -10.87 21.99 1.70
C THR A 48 -11.29 20.76 0.90
N ASP A 49 -11.46 19.64 1.58
CA ASP A 49 -12.03 18.42 1.01
C ASP A 49 -13.54 18.37 1.29
N ASN A 50 -14.33 18.94 0.38
CA ASN A 50 -15.79 19.04 0.52
C ASN A 50 -16.49 17.67 0.49
N TYR A 51 -15.83 16.65 -0.01
CA TYR A 51 -16.41 15.30 -0.18
C TYR A 51 -15.89 14.31 0.85
N ASN A 52 -14.95 14.73 1.71
CA ASN A 52 -14.29 13.90 2.71
C ASN A 52 -13.74 12.57 2.12
N ASN A 53 -13.27 12.63 0.87
CA ASN A 53 -12.82 11.45 0.15
C ASN A 53 -11.29 11.37 -0.04
N THR A 54 -10.57 12.34 0.49
CA THR A 54 -9.11 12.41 0.43
C THR A 54 -8.51 11.91 1.75
N ILE A 55 -7.60 10.95 1.67
CA ILE A 55 -6.74 10.54 2.79
C ILE A 55 -5.45 11.34 2.67
N GLN A 56 -5.21 12.22 3.62
CA GLN A 56 -4.12 13.19 3.56
C GLN A 56 -2.74 12.52 3.54
N PHE A 57 -1.79 13.17 2.88
CA PHE A 57 -0.39 12.75 2.89
C PHE A 57 0.16 12.85 4.31
N TYR A 58 0.72 11.76 4.78
CA TYR A 58 1.40 11.62 6.07
C TYR A 58 2.86 11.25 5.81
N CYS A 59 3.74 11.87 6.57
CA CYS A 59 5.14 11.48 6.68
C CYS A 59 5.54 11.63 8.15
N GLY A 60 5.83 10.53 8.80
CA GLY A 60 6.14 10.49 10.23
C GLY A 60 7.21 9.47 10.59
N ASP A 61 7.56 9.42 11.88
CA ASP A 61 8.47 8.39 12.42
C ASP A 61 7.71 7.06 12.52
N ALA A 62 8.22 6.04 11.84
CA ALA A 62 7.62 4.71 11.86
C ALA A 62 7.64 4.05 13.26
N ARG A 63 8.51 4.50 14.17
CA ARG A 63 8.56 4.03 15.57
C ARG A 63 7.53 4.70 16.47
N ASP A 64 6.91 5.77 16.01
CA ASP A 64 5.80 6.42 16.71
C ASP A 64 4.48 5.75 16.30
N ASP A 65 4.27 4.55 16.81
CA ASP A 65 3.06 3.75 16.57
C ASP A 65 1.79 4.52 16.95
N SER A 66 1.86 5.39 17.95
CA SER A 66 0.71 6.18 18.40
C SER A 66 0.25 7.17 17.33
N SER A 67 1.18 7.94 16.76
CA SER A 67 0.87 8.92 15.71
C SER A 67 0.41 8.24 14.43
N LEU A 68 1.04 7.14 14.03
CA LEU A 68 0.66 6.39 12.84
C LEU A 68 -0.73 5.74 13.00
N ASN A 69 -0.99 5.10 14.15
CA ASN A 69 -2.30 4.52 14.44
C ASN A 69 -3.39 5.58 14.49
N LYS A 70 -3.13 6.73 15.12
CA LYS A 70 -4.06 7.86 15.14
C LYS A 70 -4.38 8.34 13.72
N TYR A 71 -3.36 8.47 12.86
CA TYR A 71 -3.57 8.85 11.46
C TYR A 71 -4.44 7.82 10.72
N LEU A 72 -4.16 6.53 10.85
CA LEU A 72 -4.95 5.47 10.21
C LEU A 72 -6.39 5.49 10.70
N ASP A 73 -6.61 5.62 12.01
CA ASP A 73 -7.94 5.70 12.60
C ASP A 73 -8.73 6.90 12.08
N GLU A 74 -8.14 8.10 12.10
CA GLU A 74 -8.82 9.33 11.73
C GLU A 74 -9.05 9.46 10.23
N GLN A 75 -8.06 9.08 9.40
CA GLN A 75 -8.10 9.31 7.96
C GLN A 75 -8.69 8.14 7.17
N VAL A 76 -8.57 6.90 7.68
CA VAL A 76 -9.00 5.70 6.97
C VAL A 76 -10.23 5.09 7.65
N PHE A 77 -10.11 4.61 8.89
CA PHE A 77 -11.15 3.74 9.47
C PHE A 77 -12.37 4.50 9.99
N ARG A 78 -12.23 5.75 10.44
CA ARG A 78 -13.35 6.61 10.86
C ARG A 78 -13.91 7.46 9.73
N ASN A 79 -13.37 7.33 8.52
CA ASN A 79 -13.93 8.01 7.36
C ASN A 79 -15.32 7.42 7.04
N ASN A 80 -16.29 8.28 6.74
CA ASN A 80 -17.66 7.85 6.42
C ASN A 80 -17.73 6.93 5.19
N HIS A 81 -16.76 7.01 4.26
CA HIS A 81 -16.66 6.13 3.10
C HIS A 81 -16.05 4.75 3.41
N TRP A 82 -15.57 4.50 4.63
CA TRP A 82 -15.05 3.19 5.02
C TRP A 82 -16.09 2.09 4.88
N ASN A 83 -17.35 2.40 5.23
CA ASN A 83 -18.47 1.49 5.08
C ASN A 83 -18.84 1.23 3.62
N ASP A 84 -18.49 2.14 2.70
CA ASP A 84 -18.78 1.99 1.27
C ASP A 84 -17.84 0.99 0.58
N VAL A 85 -16.68 0.69 1.20
CA VAL A 85 -15.63 -0.17 0.63
C VAL A 85 -15.45 -1.51 1.37
N THR A 86 -16.31 -1.79 2.34
CA THR A 86 -16.29 -3.02 3.15
C THR A 86 -17.71 -3.56 3.29
N SER A 87 -17.87 -4.89 3.27
CA SER A 87 -19.20 -5.52 3.23
C SER A 87 -19.86 -5.64 4.61
N ASN A 88 -19.05 -5.75 5.66
CA ASN A 88 -19.52 -5.94 7.03
C ASN A 88 -18.41 -5.69 8.06
N GLN A 89 -18.78 -5.62 9.34
CA GLN A 89 -17.86 -5.33 10.44
C GLN A 89 -16.69 -6.34 10.52
N GLN A 90 -16.94 -7.63 10.28
CA GLN A 90 -15.88 -8.64 10.32
C GLN A 90 -14.81 -8.41 9.23
N GLU A 91 -15.23 -7.98 8.04
CA GLU A 91 -14.31 -7.60 6.98
C GLU A 91 -13.53 -6.34 7.34
N GLN A 92 -14.19 -5.34 7.92
CA GLN A 92 -13.55 -4.12 8.42
C GLN A 92 -12.43 -4.42 9.41
N GLU A 93 -12.69 -5.26 10.40
CA GLU A 93 -11.72 -5.68 11.41
C GLU A 93 -10.53 -6.44 10.78
N LYS A 94 -10.80 -7.31 9.80
CA LYS A 94 -9.74 -8.04 9.07
C LYS A 94 -8.85 -7.11 8.26
N ILE A 95 -9.44 -6.18 7.53
CA ILE A 95 -8.71 -5.26 6.66
C ILE A 95 -7.94 -4.22 7.49
N SER A 96 -8.56 -3.62 8.51
CA SER A 96 -7.88 -2.68 9.38
C SER A 96 -6.70 -3.32 10.10
N SER A 97 -6.87 -4.55 10.63
CA SER A 97 -5.76 -5.33 11.20
C SER A 97 -4.63 -5.56 10.19
N ALA A 98 -4.94 -5.83 8.91
CA ALA A 98 -3.92 -6.00 7.89
C ALA A 98 -3.16 -4.70 7.57
N ILE A 99 -3.85 -3.56 7.57
CA ILE A 99 -3.22 -2.25 7.34
C ILE A 99 -2.32 -1.87 8.52
N HIS A 100 -2.76 -2.10 9.76
CA HIS A 100 -1.92 -1.91 10.94
C HIS A 100 -0.67 -2.80 10.91
N GLU A 101 -0.81 -4.06 10.52
CA GLU A 101 0.32 -5.00 10.39
C GLU A 101 1.32 -4.53 9.31
N LEU A 102 0.85 -3.96 8.19
CA LEU A 102 1.73 -3.31 7.21
C LEU A 102 2.53 -2.16 7.82
N ALA A 103 1.87 -1.32 8.59
CA ALA A 103 2.50 -0.18 9.26
C ALA A 103 3.56 -0.63 10.28
N LEU A 104 3.26 -1.66 11.07
CA LEU A 104 4.20 -2.27 12.01
C LEU A 104 5.42 -2.90 11.31
N ASN A 105 5.23 -3.55 10.17
CA ASN A 105 6.34 -4.11 9.39
C ASN A 105 7.34 -3.02 8.97
N VAL A 106 6.87 -1.80 8.68
CA VAL A 106 7.75 -0.67 8.40
C VAL A 106 8.57 -0.29 9.64
N SER A 107 7.95 -0.20 10.81
CA SER A 107 8.65 0.16 12.05
C SER A 107 9.71 -0.88 12.46
N GLU A 108 9.42 -2.15 12.29
CA GLU A 108 10.27 -3.26 12.69
C GLU A 108 11.47 -3.50 11.74
N HIS A 109 11.31 -3.21 10.46
CA HIS A 109 12.30 -3.51 9.42
C HIS A 109 12.95 -2.28 8.81
N SER A 110 12.48 -1.09 9.12
CA SER A 110 13.04 0.15 8.60
C SER A 110 14.25 0.58 9.40
N THR A 111 15.42 0.65 8.78
CA THR A 111 16.63 1.30 9.34
C THR A 111 16.51 2.83 9.31
N VAL A 112 15.57 3.36 8.56
CA VAL A 112 15.22 4.77 8.45
C VAL A 112 13.79 4.91 8.92
N ASN A 113 13.59 5.39 10.10
CA ASN A 113 12.33 5.42 10.84
C ASN A 113 11.25 6.33 10.21
N GLU A 114 11.13 6.37 8.88
CA GLU A 114 10.15 7.17 8.19
C GLU A 114 9.14 6.30 7.46
N VAL A 115 7.86 6.57 7.69
CA VAL A 115 6.74 6.02 6.93
C VAL A 115 5.99 7.14 6.22
N LEU A 116 5.63 6.90 4.97
CA LEU A 116 4.83 7.79 4.14
C LEU A 116 3.52 7.10 3.79
N CYS A 117 2.40 7.79 3.95
CA CYS A 117 1.08 7.26 3.60
C CYS A 117 0.28 8.31 2.81
N CYS A 118 -0.61 7.85 1.95
CA CYS A 118 -1.60 8.67 1.27
C CYS A 118 -2.65 7.79 0.61
N GLY A 119 -3.86 8.30 0.43
CA GLY A 119 -4.91 7.54 -0.22
C GLY A 119 -6.05 8.40 -0.75
N GLN A 120 -7.02 7.73 -1.34
CA GLN A 120 -8.21 8.34 -1.90
C GLN A 120 -9.38 7.35 -1.86
N TYR A 121 -10.53 7.80 -1.38
CA TYR A 121 -11.81 7.15 -1.60
C TYR A 121 -12.41 7.57 -2.93
N TYR A 122 -13.07 6.65 -3.59
CA TYR A 122 -13.87 6.88 -4.81
C TYR A 122 -15.30 6.39 -4.53
N PRO A 123 -16.16 7.22 -3.88
CA PRO A 123 -17.45 6.76 -3.38
C PRO A 123 -18.35 6.19 -4.48
N THR A 124 -18.39 6.81 -5.64
CA THR A 124 -19.21 6.35 -6.79
C THR A 124 -18.73 5.01 -7.38
N LEU A 125 -17.47 4.63 -7.10
CA LEU A 125 -16.88 3.37 -7.53
C LEU A 125 -16.80 2.36 -6.38
N HIS A 126 -17.28 2.70 -5.19
CA HIS A 126 -17.14 1.91 -3.96
C HIS A 126 -15.70 1.39 -3.78
N LYS A 127 -14.73 2.29 -3.96
CA LYS A 127 -13.32 1.93 -4.01
C LYS A 127 -12.49 2.79 -3.09
N LEU A 128 -11.54 2.15 -2.40
CA LEU A 128 -10.41 2.78 -1.70
C LEU A 128 -9.11 2.47 -2.45
N SER A 129 -8.27 3.47 -2.61
CA SER A 129 -6.88 3.32 -3.05
C SER A 129 -5.97 3.91 -1.97
N PHE A 130 -5.08 3.11 -1.41
CA PHE A 130 -4.18 3.54 -0.35
C PHE A 130 -2.76 3.05 -0.63
N ALA A 131 -1.79 3.89 -0.33
CA ALA A 131 -0.38 3.56 -0.45
C ALA A 131 0.37 3.90 0.83
N LEU A 132 1.36 3.07 1.12
CA LEU A 132 2.28 3.20 2.23
C LEU A 132 3.69 2.90 1.72
N ALA A 133 4.69 3.61 2.24
CA ALA A 133 6.08 3.37 1.87
C ALA A 133 7.05 3.74 2.99
N ASP A 134 8.23 3.15 2.93
CA ASP A 134 9.39 3.48 3.76
C ASP A 134 10.65 3.62 2.90
N ASN A 135 11.65 4.34 3.42
CA ASN A 135 12.98 4.46 2.81
C ASN A 135 14.02 3.58 3.54
N GLY A 136 13.59 2.48 4.16
CA GLY A 136 14.42 1.59 4.96
C GLY A 136 15.15 0.50 4.19
N ILE A 137 15.36 -0.64 4.85
CA ILE A 137 15.86 -1.84 4.20
C ILE A 137 14.75 -2.45 3.34
N SER A 138 15.05 -2.76 2.10
CA SER A 138 14.09 -3.38 1.20
C SER A 138 13.78 -4.83 1.61
N ILE A 139 12.60 -5.35 1.22
CA ILE A 139 12.24 -6.76 1.45
C ILE A 139 13.32 -7.70 0.91
N PRO A 140 13.79 -7.58 -0.36
CA PRO A 140 14.86 -8.43 -0.87
C PRO A 140 16.15 -8.34 -0.05
N ALA A 141 16.60 -7.13 0.32
CA ALA A 141 17.82 -6.98 1.10
C ALA A 141 17.68 -7.59 2.50
N ASN A 142 16.53 -7.48 3.16
CA ASN A 142 16.27 -8.10 4.44
C ASN A 142 16.32 -9.64 4.34
N ILE A 143 15.75 -10.22 3.28
CA ILE A 143 15.77 -11.67 3.07
C ILE A 143 17.17 -12.17 2.79
N THR A 144 17.94 -11.53 1.90
CA THR A 144 19.30 -11.95 1.57
C THR A 144 20.23 -11.85 2.78
N THR A 145 20.08 -10.81 3.60
CA THR A 145 20.87 -10.66 4.83
C THR A 145 20.59 -11.75 5.86
N ASN A 146 19.33 -12.16 6.01
CA ASN A 146 18.92 -13.11 7.06
C ASN A 146 18.77 -14.56 6.57
N LYS A 147 18.74 -14.79 5.25
CA LYS A 147 18.53 -16.10 4.62
C LYS A 147 19.48 -16.25 3.42
N HIS A 148 20.75 -16.47 3.65
CA HIS A 148 21.82 -16.53 2.64
C HIS A 148 21.54 -17.42 1.40
N LEU A 149 20.53 -18.30 1.47
CA LEU A 149 20.15 -19.19 0.37
C LEU A 149 19.57 -18.46 -0.88
N PHE A 150 19.28 -17.16 -0.78
CA PHE A 150 18.60 -16.37 -1.81
C PHE A 150 19.49 -15.31 -2.46
N ASP A 151 20.80 -15.35 -2.26
CA ASP A 151 21.72 -14.28 -2.70
C ASP A 151 21.70 -14.00 -4.21
N VAL A 152 21.30 -14.98 -5.02
CA VAL A 152 21.25 -14.88 -6.49
C VAL A 152 19.82 -14.84 -7.05
N SER A 153 18.81 -14.77 -6.21
CA SER A 153 17.43 -14.74 -6.68
C SER A 153 17.03 -13.33 -7.14
N PRO A 154 16.24 -13.21 -8.23
CA PRO A 154 15.63 -11.95 -8.60
C PRO A 154 14.82 -11.32 -7.44
N ASP A 155 14.86 -9.99 -7.33
CA ASP A 155 14.17 -9.27 -6.24
C ASP A 155 12.65 -9.53 -6.23
N SER A 156 12.04 -9.64 -7.41
CA SER A 156 10.62 -9.99 -7.56
C SER A 156 10.28 -11.38 -7.00
N ASN A 157 11.17 -12.35 -7.14
CA ASN A 157 11.01 -13.68 -6.55
C ASN A 157 11.12 -13.64 -5.02
N LEU A 158 12.01 -12.81 -4.48
CA LEU A 158 12.14 -12.61 -3.02
C LEU A 158 10.89 -11.93 -2.44
N ILE A 159 10.32 -10.96 -3.14
CA ILE A 159 9.02 -10.38 -2.75
C ILE A 159 7.92 -11.45 -2.78
N ASN A 160 7.85 -12.25 -3.86
CA ASN A 160 6.88 -13.33 -3.94
C ASN A 160 7.03 -14.33 -2.79
N TRP A 161 8.27 -14.74 -2.49
CA TRP A 161 8.56 -15.61 -1.34
C TRP A 161 8.03 -14.98 -0.04
N ALA A 162 8.27 -13.69 0.22
CA ALA A 162 7.78 -13.00 1.42
C ALA A 162 6.24 -12.99 1.54
N THR A 163 5.52 -13.17 0.42
CA THR A 163 4.05 -13.26 0.42
C THR A 163 3.50 -14.67 0.61
N LEU A 164 4.34 -15.69 0.73
CA LEU A 164 3.90 -17.08 0.96
C LEU A 164 3.64 -17.32 2.45
N ARG A 165 2.79 -18.30 2.73
CA ARG A 165 2.46 -18.66 4.11
C ARG A 165 3.67 -19.32 4.79
N GLY A 166 3.96 -18.89 6.01
CA GLY A 166 5.03 -19.48 6.83
C GLY A 166 6.43 -18.99 6.49
N THR A 167 6.58 -18.02 5.59
CA THR A 167 7.87 -17.41 5.31
C THR A 167 8.15 -16.27 6.28
N SER A 168 9.31 -16.26 6.91
CA SER A 168 9.76 -15.22 7.83
C SER A 168 11.26 -15.11 7.83
N THR A 169 11.78 -13.89 7.98
CA THR A 169 13.18 -13.62 8.28
C THR A 169 13.49 -13.70 9.78
N LYS A 170 12.46 -13.73 10.64
CA LYS A 170 12.57 -13.88 12.09
C LYS A 170 12.69 -15.35 12.48
N ALA A 171 13.34 -15.63 13.59
CA ALA A 171 13.53 -16.99 14.11
C ALA A 171 12.26 -17.57 14.79
N GLU A 172 11.31 -16.72 15.17
CA GLU A 172 10.12 -17.14 15.91
C GLU A 172 9.01 -17.68 15.00
N PRO A 173 8.34 -18.80 15.38
CA PRO A 173 7.33 -19.46 14.54
C PRO A 173 6.09 -18.61 14.22
N ALA A 174 5.76 -17.61 15.04
CA ALA A 174 4.58 -16.76 14.87
C ALA A 174 4.74 -15.68 13.82
N SER A 175 5.95 -15.42 13.33
CA SER A 175 6.28 -14.24 12.52
C SER A 175 6.09 -14.41 11.00
N GLY A 176 5.68 -15.56 10.52
CA GLY A 176 5.54 -15.85 9.07
C GLY A 176 4.16 -15.60 8.47
N LEU A 177 3.28 -14.85 9.14
CA LEU A 177 1.91 -14.61 8.67
C LEU A 177 1.71 -13.22 8.05
N GLY A 178 2.61 -12.24 8.29
CA GLY A 178 2.44 -10.85 7.95
C GLY A 178 2.01 -10.59 6.51
N LEU A 179 2.93 -10.59 5.57
CA LEU A 179 2.59 -10.31 4.15
C LEU A 179 1.64 -11.33 3.53
N TYR A 180 1.67 -12.60 3.98
CA TYR A 180 0.68 -13.59 3.53
C TYR A 180 -0.73 -13.22 4.00
N SER A 181 -0.90 -12.88 5.27
CA SER A 181 -2.18 -12.48 5.85
C SER A 181 -2.73 -11.23 5.14
N ILE A 182 -1.87 -10.22 4.97
CA ILE A 182 -2.18 -8.99 4.26
C ILE A 182 -2.60 -9.28 2.82
N LYS A 183 -1.80 -10.05 2.07
CA LYS A 183 -2.13 -10.46 0.71
C LYS A 183 -3.49 -11.13 0.66
N SER A 184 -3.74 -12.12 1.52
CA SER A 184 -4.99 -12.87 1.54
C SER A 184 -6.20 -11.97 1.83
N LYS A 185 -6.06 -11.04 2.78
CA LYS A 185 -7.14 -10.12 3.18
C LYS A 185 -7.41 -9.04 2.13
N LEU A 186 -6.37 -8.42 1.59
CA LEU A 186 -6.52 -7.30 0.65
C LEU A 186 -6.87 -7.75 -0.77
N THR A 187 -6.41 -8.91 -1.23
CA THR A 187 -6.71 -9.37 -2.60
C THR A 187 -8.03 -10.11 -2.75
N SER A 188 -8.73 -10.40 -1.67
CA SER A 188 -10.11 -10.91 -1.74
C SER A 188 -11.10 -9.84 -2.21
N SER A 189 -10.83 -8.57 -1.88
CA SER A 189 -11.69 -7.43 -2.14
C SER A 189 -11.03 -6.37 -3.03
N GLY A 190 -9.87 -6.64 -3.60
CA GLY A 190 -9.13 -5.64 -4.37
C GLY A 190 -7.77 -6.13 -4.85
N GLY A 191 -6.83 -5.24 -5.07
CA GLY A 191 -5.49 -5.52 -5.57
C GLY A 191 -4.39 -5.09 -4.61
N LEU A 192 -3.24 -5.78 -4.68
CA LEU A 192 -2.04 -5.47 -3.93
C LEU A 192 -0.84 -5.35 -4.88
N THR A 193 -0.07 -4.28 -4.76
CA THR A 193 1.18 -4.05 -5.49
C THR A 193 2.30 -3.78 -4.50
N ILE A 194 3.45 -4.41 -4.67
CA ILE A 194 4.65 -4.21 -3.87
C ILE A 194 5.81 -3.88 -4.82
N ILE A 195 6.54 -2.81 -4.53
CA ILE A 195 7.80 -2.47 -5.18
C ILE A 195 8.86 -2.37 -4.09
N SER A 196 9.93 -3.14 -4.21
CA SER A 196 11.00 -3.11 -3.22
C SER A 196 12.32 -3.46 -3.90
N ARG A 197 13.33 -2.59 -3.77
CA ARG A 197 14.59 -2.63 -4.50
C ARG A 197 14.32 -2.64 -6.03
N ASN A 198 14.74 -3.68 -6.77
CA ASN A 198 14.40 -3.82 -8.19
C ASN A 198 13.10 -4.60 -8.43
N GLY A 199 12.55 -5.26 -7.42
CA GLY A 199 11.42 -6.15 -7.60
C GLY A 199 10.09 -5.39 -7.71
N TYR A 200 9.32 -5.72 -8.73
CA TYR A 200 7.90 -5.40 -8.88
C TYR A 200 7.08 -6.69 -8.71
N TRP A 201 6.07 -6.63 -7.84
CA TRP A 201 5.13 -7.71 -7.59
C TRP A 201 3.71 -7.14 -7.51
N ARG A 202 2.76 -7.76 -8.22
CA ARG A 202 1.35 -7.36 -8.18
C ARG A 202 0.44 -8.56 -8.24
N LYS A 203 -0.57 -8.56 -7.38
CA LYS A 203 -1.75 -9.42 -7.48
C LYS A 203 -2.98 -8.53 -7.66
N ALA A 204 -3.67 -8.67 -8.80
CA ALA A 204 -4.95 -8.01 -9.04
C ALA A 204 -6.10 -8.86 -8.45
N SER A 205 -7.20 -8.21 -8.05
CA SER A 205 -8.47 -8.90 -7.81
C SER A 205 -9.04 -9.42 -9.14
N ASN A 206 -9.87 -10.46 -9.08
CA ASN A 206 -10.70 -10.96 -10.21
C ASN A 206 -10.01 -11.69 -11.37
N ILE A 207 -8.81 -12.14 -11.24
CA ILE A 207 -8.33 -13.16 -12.16
C ILE A 207 -8.55 -14.50 -11.47
N GLU A 208 -9.50 -15.30 -11.96
CA GLU A 208 -9.61 -16.71 -11.60
C GLU A 208 -8.21 -17.34 -11.74
N ASN A 209 -7.71 -17.93 -10.65
CA ASN A 209 -6.34 -18.38 -10.45
C ASN A 209 -5.28 -17.33 -10.11
N GLY A 210 -5.66 -16.08 -9.80
CA GLY A 210 -4.81 -15.12 -9.08
C GLY A 210 -3.41 -14.93 -9.67
N ALA A 211 -3.31 -14.78 -11.01
CA ALA A 211 -2.02 -14.58 -11.66
C ALA A 211 -1.27 -13.42 -11.01
N VAL A 212 -0.08 -13.71 -10.51
CA VAL A 212 0.85 -12.72 -10.00
C VAL A 212 1.66 -12.20 -11.18
N THR A 213 1.67 -10.88 -11.36
CA THR A 213 2.62 -10.21 -12.26
C THR A 213 3.86 -9.84 -11.47
N MET A 214 5.02 -10.32 -11.88
CA MET A 214 6.28 -9.99 -11.21
C MET A 214 7.43 -9.91 -12.24
N PHE A 215 8.32 -8.93 -12.03
CA PHE A 215 9.52 -8.72 -12.83
C PHE A 215 10.48 -7.82 -12.06
N ASP A 216 11.73 -7.79 -12.47
CA ASP A 216 12.71 -6.86 -11.91
C ASP A 216 12.82 -5.62 -12.80
N LEU A 217 12.91 -4.44 -12.15
CA LEU A 217 13.15 -3.16 -12.79
C LEU A 217 14.64 -3.04 -13.13
N ASP A 218 14.94 -2.57 -14.33
CA ASP A 218 16.32 -2.41 -14.78
C ASP A 218 16.98 -1.18 -14.10
N ASN A 219 18.09 -1.42 -13.42
CA ASN A 219 19.07 -0.43 -12.93
C ASN A 219 18.54 0.79 -12.14
N SER A 220 17.36 0.70 -11.55
CA SER A 220 16.78 1.80 -10.77
C SER A 220 16.19 1.32 -9.45
N PRO A 221 17.04 0.78 -8.52
CA PRO A 221 16.53 0.19 -7.29
C PRO A 221 15.81 1.25 -6.43
N LEU A 222 14.58 0.94 -6.02
CA LEU A 222 13.87 1.69 -5.02
C LEU A 222 14.53 1.46 -3.66
N LYS A 223 14.93 2.54 -2.98
CA LYS A 223 15.39 2.44 -1.60
C LYS A 223 14.17 2.25 -0.70
N GLY A 224 14.16 1.12 0.04
CA GLY A 224 13.04 0.77 0.91
C GLY A 224 11.94 -0.03 0.21
N THR A 225 10.70 0.15 0.67
CA THR A 225 9.54 -0.59 0.18
C THR A 225 8.36 0.34 -0.06
N PHE A 226 7.68 0.15 -1.19
CA PHE A 226 6.42 0.79 -1.53
C PHE A 226 5.34 -0.28 -1.66
N ILE A 227 4.22 -0.08 -0.96
CA ILE A 227 3.04 -0.95 -1.01
C ILE A 227 1.84 -0.11 -1.38
N HIS A 228 1.10 -0.55 -2.38
CA HIS A 228 -0.18 0.02 -2.76
C HIS A 228 -1.24 -1.08 -2.74
N PHE A 229 -2.38 -0.79 -2.14
CA PHE A 229 -3.55 -1.65 -2.25
C PHE A 229 -4.79 -0.86 -2.66
N SER A 230 -5.74 -1.57 -3.26
CA SER A 230 -7.08 -1.06 -3.50
C SER A 230 -8.11 -2.05 -2.96
N LEU A 231 -9.17 -1.54 -2.36
CA LEU A 231 -10.38 -2.29 -2.04
C LEU A 231 -11.44 -1.88 -3.06
N ASP A 232 -12.24 -2.83 -3.56
CA ASP A 232 -13.24 -2.59 -4.60
C ASP A 232 -14.44 -3.51 -4.39
N MET A 233 -15.54 -2.96 -3.86
CA MET A 233 -16.78 -3.70 -3.60
C MET A 233 -17.48 -4.18 -4.87
N ASN A 234 -17.30 -3.50 -5.99
CA ASN A 234 -17.95 -3.89 -7.24
C ASN A 234 -17.47 -5.26 -7.73
N THR A 235 -16.24 -5.65 -7.37
CA THR A 235 -15.68 -6.94 -7.74
C THR A 235 -16.32 -8.11 -6.98
N GLN A 236 -16.85 -7.88 -5.79
CA GLN A 236 -17.53 -8.92 -5.01
C GLN A 236 -18.91 -9.24 -5.58
N VAL A 237 -19.63 -8.26 -6.10
CA VAL A 237 -20.97 -8.44 -6.70
C VAL A 237 -20.89 -9.32 -7.94
N THR A 238 -19.88 -9.13 -8.78
CA THR A 238 -19.67 -9.95 -9.99
C THR A 238 -19.32 -11.39 -9.67
N ASN A 239 -18.56 -11.66 -8.61
CA ASN A 239 -18.25 -13.03 -8.18
C ASN A 239 -19.46 -13.77 -7.63
N ASN A 240 -20.39 -13.09 -6.97
CA ASN A 240 -21.62 -13.69 -6.46
C ASN A 240 -22.65 -13.98 -7.58
N VAL A 241 -22.65 -13.17 -8.65
CA VAL A 241 -23.55 -13.40 -9.81
C VAL A 241 -23.05 -14.55 -10.69
N ASN A 242 -21.74 -14.76 -10.82
CA ASN A 242 -21.17 -15.85 -11.59
C ASN A 242 -21.26 -17.23 -10.91
N ASN A 243 -21.61 -17.27 -9.61
CA ASN A 243 -21.89 -18.52 -8.88
C ASN A 243 -23.37 -18.93 -8.90
N THR A 244 -24.27 -18.15 -9.47
CA THR A 244 -25.63 -18.58 -9.77
C THR A 244 -25.60 -19.35 -11.10
N ASN A 245 -25.71 -20.67 -10.96
CA ASN A 245 -25.75 -21.70 -11.98
C ASN A 245 -26.56 -21.28 -13.22
N PRO A 246 -26.03 -21.38 -14.47
CA PRO A 246 -26.75 -20.97 -15.67
C PRO A 246 -27.83 -21.96 -16.15
N GLN A 247 -28.44 -22.73 -15.24
CA GLN A 247 -29.47 -23.73 -15.60
C GLN A 247 -30.91 -23.27 -15.41
N SER A 248 -31.22 -21.99 -15.37
CA SER A 248 -32.64 -21.59 -15.29
C SER A 248 -32.96 -20.31 -16.08
N ILE A 249 -32.53 -20.24 -17.34
CA ILE A 249 -33.18 -19.30 -18.30
C ILE A 249 -33.38 -20.07 -19.61
N PHE A 250 -34.34 -20.98 -19.61
CA PHE A 250 -35.15 -21.32 -20.76
C PHE A 250 -36.61 -21.22 -20.31
N PHE A 251 -37.21 -20.10 -20.64
CA PHE A 251 -38.56 -19.92 -21.18
C PHE A 251 -38.73 -18.42 -21.51
#